data_72c53a4fd5aa40639fc9dc5741f212aa
#
_entry.id   72c53a4fd5aa40639fc9dc5741f212aa
#
_cell.length_a   1.000
_cell.length_b   1.000
_cell.length_c   1.000
_cell.angle_alpha   90.00
_cell.angle_beta   90.00
_cell.angle_gamma   90.00
#
_symmetry.space_group_name_H-M   'P 1'
#
loop_
_entity.id
_entity.type
_entity.pdbx_description
1 polymer ?
#
loop_
_entity_poly.entity_id
_entity_poly.type
_entity_poly.pdbx_seq_one_letter_code
_entity_poly.pdbx_strand_id
1 'polypeptide(L)'
;MLSISHTAKTFPKLPYEEMKNAILGKNFNLSLAFIGAVRAQALNKKYRNATYVPNVLSFPLGKGAREIYVTPVVAEREASKYTLTKKGYIGYLFIHGLLHLKGY
;
A
#
# COMPACT_ATOMS: atom_id res chain seq x y z
N MET A 1 -11.14 -1.83 -11.32
CA MET A 1 -10.46 -3.14 -11.28
C MET A 1 -9.28 -3.08 -10.33
N LEU A 2 -9.05 -4.13 -9.61
CA LEU A 2 -7.90 -4.27 -8.70
C LEU A 2 -6.94 -5.30 -9.27
N SER A 3 -5.67 -4.95 -9.39
CA SER A 3 -4.62 -5.91 -9.69
C SER A 3 -3.62 -5.94 -8.54
N ILE A 4 -3.18 -7.14 -8.16
CA ILE A 4 -2.25 -7.35 -7.06
C ILE A 4 -0.99 -8.02 -7.60
N SER A 5 0.17 -7.46 -7.26
CA SER A 5 1.46 -8.05 -7.58
C SER A 5 2.32 -8.08 -6.32
N HIS A 6 3.35 -8.92 -6.32
CA HIS A 6 4.27 -8.97 -5.19
C HIS A 6 5.65 -9.44 -5.60
N THR A 7 6.67 -8.77 -5.03
CA THR A 7 8.05 -9.24 -5.04
C THR A 7 8.48 -9.66 -3.63
N ALA A 8 7.66 -9.33 -2.63
CA ALA A 8 7.81 -9.87 -1.29
C ALA A 8 7.42 -11.34 -1.28
N LYS A 9 8.01 -12.13 -0.37
CA LYS A 9 7.75 -13.58 -0.30
C LYS A 9 6.29 -13.90 -0.03
N THR A 10 5.68 -13.19 0.89
CA THR A 10 4.30 -13.40 1.29
C THR A 10 3.62 -12.08 1.58
N PHE A 11 2.30 -12.08 1.49
CA PHE A 11 1.47 -10.97 1.94
C PHE A 11 0.15 -11.54 2.47
N PRO A 12 -0.48 -10.86 3.44
CA PRO A 12 -1.72 -11.38 4.04
C PRO A 12 -2.88 -11.29 3.07
N LYS A 13 -3.79 -12.25 3.16
CA LYS A 13 -5.03 -12.22 2.38
C LYS A 13 -6.05 -11.36 3.12
N LEU A 14 -6.49 -10.29 2.47
CA LEU A 14 -7.53 -9.39 2.95
C LEU A 14 -8.49 -9.13 1.79
N PRO A 15 -9.72 -8.66 2.06
CA PRO A 15 -10.66 -8.33 0.99
C PRO A 15 -10.32 -6.98 0.36
N TYR A 16 -9.16 -6.91 -0.30
CA TYR A 16 -8.62 -5.67 -0.85
C TYR A 16 -9.55 -5.01 -1.87
N GLU A 17 -10.18 -5.80 -2.73
CA GLU A 17 -11.09 -5.25 -3.73
C GLU A 17 -12.31 -4.61 -3.10
N GLU A 18 -12.90 -5.25 -2.09
CA GLU A 18 -14.04 -4.71 -1.38
C GLU A 18 -13.67 -3.44 -0.63
N MET A 19 -12.50 -3.42 0.00
CA MET A 19 -11.98 -2.25 0.69
C MET A 19 -11.78 -1.09 -0.28
N LYS A 20 -11.17 -1.37 -1.43
CA LYS A 20 -10.94 -0.38 -2.49
C LYS A 20 -12.27 0.17 -3.01
N ASN A 21 -13.24 -0.69 -3.29
CA ASN A 21 -14.54 -0.27 -3.82
C ASN A 21 -15.31 0.58 -2.81
N ALA A 22 -15.21 0.25 -1.51
CA ALA A 22 -15.89 1.01 -0.46
C ALA A 22 -15.35 2.45 -0.33
N ILE A 23 -14.07 2.65 -0.57
CA ILE A 23 -13.42 3.95 -0.37
C ILE A 23 -13.30 4.74 -1.68
N LEU A 24 -12.77 4.13 -2.74
CA LEU A 24 -12.54 4.80 -4.02
C LEU A 24 -13.67 4.60 -5.03
N GLY A 25 -14.45 3.52 -4.89
CA GLY A 25 -15.46 3.17 -5.86
C GLY A 25 -14.94 2.20 -6.91
N LYS A 26 -15.86 1.66 -7.69
CA LYS A 26 -15.56 0.62 -8.68
C LYS A 26 -14.90 1.17 -9.95
N ASN A 27 -15.07 2.47 -10.21
CA ASN A 27 -14.61 3.08 -11.46
C ASN A 27 -13.11 3.36 -11.52
N PHE A 28 -12.41 3.22 -10.41
CA PHE A 28 -10.97 3.43 -10.38
C PHE A 28 -10.24 2.11 -10.52
N ASN A 29 -9.16 2.13 -11.30
CA ASN A 29 -8.26 0.99 -11.41
C ASN A 29 -7.16 1.16 -10.37
N LEU A 30 -6.98 0.16 -9.51
CA LEU A 30 -5.96 0.19 -8.48
C LEU A 30 -4.95 -0.93 -8.71
N SER A 31 -3.67 -0.57 -8.73
CA SER A 31 -2.57 -1.52 -8.68
C SER A 31 -2.03 -1.54 -7.26
N LEU A 32 -2.10 -2.69 -6.60
CA LEU A 32 -1.55 -2.90 -5.26
C LEU A 32 -0.34 -3.81 -5.38
N ALA A 33 0.81 -3.34 -4.92
CA ALA A 33 2.03 -4.11 -4.96
C ALA A 33 2.64 -4.25 -3.57
N PHE A 34 3.04 -5.47 -3.22
CA PHE A 34 3.78 -5.76 -1.99
C PHE A 34 5.25 -5.92 -2.38
N ILE A 35 6.10 -5.06 -1.88
CA ILE A 35 7.50 -4.95 -2.32
C ILE A 35 8.47 -5.05 -1.14
N GLY A 36 9.72 -5.37 -1.47
CA GLY A 36 10.79 -5.42 -0.46
C GLY A 36 11.34 -4.03 -0.13
N ALA A 37 12.19 -4.00 0.88
CA ALA A 37 12.73 -2.76 1.43
C ALA A 37 13.56 -1.96 0.41
N VAL A 38 14.39 -2.63 -0.38
CA VAL A 38 15.28 -1.95 -1.34
C VAL A 38 14.48 -1.20 -2.40
N ARG A 39 13.48 -1.86 -2.98
CA ARG A 39 12.63 -1.23 -3.98
C ARG A 39 11.80 -0.11 -3.39
N ALA A 40 11.26 -0.31 -2.19
CA ALA A 40 10.47 0.71 -1.51
C ALA A 40 11.29 1.97 -1.23
N GLN A 41 12.53 1.81 -0.77
CA GLN A 41 13.43 2.93 -0.54
C GLN A 41 13.74 3.67 -1.84
N ALA A 42 13.99 2.93 -2.92
CA ALA A 42 14.28 3.52 -4.22
C ALA A 42 13.11 4.35 -4.74
N LEU A 43 11.89 3.84 -4.61
CA LEU A 43 10.69 4.59 -5.01
C LEU A 43 10.48 5.83 -4.16
N ASN A 44 10.71 5.72 -2.86
CA ASN A 44 10.56 6.86 -1.95
C ASN A 44 11.57 7.96 -2.27
N LYS A 45 12.80 7.57 -2.59
CA LYS A 45 13.83 8.53 -2.99
C LYS A 45 13.49 9.20 -4.32
N LYS A 46 13.05 8.41 -5.30
CA LYS A 46 12.77 8.92 -6.66
C LYS A 46 11.57 9.88 -6.67
N TYR A 47 10.48 9.53 -5.99
CA TYR A 47 9.22 10.26 -6.11
C TYR A 47 8.94 11.22 -4.97
N ARG A 48 9.55 11.03 -3.81
CA ARG A 48 9.31 11.87 -2.63
C ARG A 48 10.57 12.51 -2.07
N ASN A 49 11.72 12.25 -2.69
CA ASN A 49 13.01 12.75 -2.24
C ASN A 49 13.31 12.40 -0.78
N ALA A 50 12.89 11.22 -0.35
CA ALA A 50 13.07 10.74 1.02
C ALA A 50 13.97 9.51 1.00
N THR A 51 14.77 9.32 2.04
CA THR A 51 15.79 8.27 2.09
C THR A 51 15.43 7.08 2.98
N TYR A 52 14.36 7.18 3.75
CA TYR A 52 13.92 6.07 4.59
C TYR A 52 13.14 5.03 3.78
N VAL A 53 12.98 3.82 4.35
CA VAL A 53 12.15 2.78 3.74
C VAL A 53 10.70 3.01 4.16
N PRO A 54 9.80 3.33 3.23
CA PRO A 54 8.41 3.64 3.59
C PRO A 54 7.62 2.38 3.91
N ASN A 55 6.56 2.53 4.70
CA ASN A 55 5.61 1.45 4.96
C ASN A 55 4.55 1.34 3.85
N VAL A 56 4.08 2.47 3.35
CA VAL A 56 3.11 2.53 2.26
C VAL A 56 3.37 3.77 1.41
N LEU A 57 3.19 3.62 0.09
CA LEU A 57 3.26 4.72 -0.87
C LEU A 57 2.01 4.69 -1.73
N SER A 58 1.44 5.85 -2.03
CA SER A 58 0.24 5.99 -2.87
C SER A 58 0.50 7.01 -3.95
N PHE A 59 0.18 6.65 -5.20
CA PHE A 59 0.37 7.54 -6.34
C PHE A 59 -0.88 7.57 -7.23
N PRO A 60 -1.42 8.77 -7.51
CA PRO A 60 -2.42 8.89 -8.57
C PRO A 60 -1.70 8.84 -9.93
N LEU A 61 -2.26 8.07 -10.87
CA LEU A 61 -1.69 7.91 -12.21
C LEU A 61 -2.54 8.61 -13.28
N GLY A 62 -3.50 9.45 -12.88
CA GLY A 62 -4.40 10.13 -13.80
C GLY A 62 -5.50 9.22 -14.34
N LYS A 63 -6.54 9.79 -14.93
CA LYS A 63 -7.64 9.09 -15.61
C LYS A 63 -8.20 7.87 -14.87
N GLY A 64 -8.38 7.99 -13.55
CA GLY A 64 -8.97 6.92 -12.77
C GLY A 64 -8.02 5.79 -12.38
N ALA A 65 -6.75 5.89 -12.71
CA ALA A 65 -5.75 4.91 -12.31
C ALA A 65 -5.03 5.35 -11.04
N ARG A 66 -4.75 4.39 -10.15
CA ARG A 66 -4.11 4.62 -8.85
C ARG A 66 -3.14 3.49 -8.56
N GLU A 67 -2.14 3.77 -7.74
CA GLU A 67 -1.10 2.80 -7.40
C GLU A 67 -0.77 2.89 -5.91
N ILE A 68 -0.74 1.74 -5.23
CA ILE A 68 -0.34 1.64 -3.83
C ILE A 68 0.76 0.59 -3.70
N TYR A 69 1.83 0.94 -3.01
CA TYR A 69 2.92 0.02 -2.66
C TYR A 69 2.92 -0.16 -1.15
N VAL A 70 2.97 -1.39 -0.69
CA VAL A 70 3.08 -1.74 0.73
C VAL A 70 4.37 -2.52 0.93
N THR A 71 5.10 -2.22 2.00
CA THR A 71 6.35 -2.89 2.34
C THR A 71 6.13 -3.79 3.56
N PRO A 72 5.84 -5.10 3.36
CA PRO A 72 5.49 -5.98 4.47
C PRO A 72 6.54 -6.08 5.57
N VAL A 73 7.83 -6.02 5.24
CA VAL A 73 8.89 -6.11 6.23
C VAL A 73 8.87 -4.92 7.20
N VAL A 74 8.54 -3.73 6.70
CA VAL A 74 8.38 -2.54 7.54
C VAL A 74 7.10 -2.64 8.36
N ALA A 75 6.00 -3.07 7.72
CA ALA A 75 4.72 -3.23 8.40
C ALA A 75 4.81 -4.20 9.56
N GLU A 76 5.51 -5.32 9.38
CA GLU A 76 5.68 -6.32 10.44
C GLU A 76 6.42 -5.74 11.64
N ARG A 77 7.48 -4.99 11.38
CA ARG A 77 8.27 -4.34 12.43
C ARG A 77 7.46 -3.29 13.18
N GLU A 78 6.67 -2.50 12.46
CA GLU A 78 5.86 -1.45 13.06
C GLU A 78 4.63 -1.98 13.79
N ALA A 79 4.04 -3.04 13.30
CA ALA A 79 2.83 -3.62 13.90
C ALA A 79 3.03 -3.97 15.36
N SER A 80 4.20 -4.51 15.71
CA SER A 80 4.50 -4.90 17.10
C SER A 80 4.51 -3.71 18.05
N LYS A 81 4.82 -2.52 17.56
CA LYS A 81 4.82 -1.29 18.39
C LYS A 81 3.42 -0.84 18.77
N TYR A 82 2.43 -1.25 18.00
CA TYR A 82 1.03 -0.86 18.23
C TYR A 82 0.17 -2.00 18.73
N THR A 83 0.78 -3.12 19.14
CA THR A 83 0.08 -4.32 19.59
C THR A 83 -0.90 -4.87 18.55
N LEU A 84 -0.60 -4.65 17.27
CA LEU A 84 -1.40 -5.13 16.16
C LEU A 84 -0.74 -6.34 15.51
N THR A 85 -1.54 -7.19 14.86
CA THR A 85 -0.99 -8.24 14.02
C THR A 85 -0.45 -7.63 12.73
N LYS A 86 0.47 -8.34 12.05
CA LYS A 86 0.95 -7.94 10.74
C LYS A 86 -0.21 -7.73 9.76
N LYS A 87 -1.15 -8.68 9.75
CA LYS A 87 -2.33 -8.62 8.87
C LYS A 87 -3.18 -7.39 9.15
N GLY A 88 -3.46 -7.12 10.43
CA GLY A 88 -4.26 -5.96 10.82
C GLY A 88 -3.60 -4.66 10.46
N TYR A 89 -2.28 -4.57 10.66
CA TYR A 89 -1.55 -3.35 10.37
C TYR A 89 -1.45 -3.09 8.86
N ILE A 90 -1.25 -4.15 8.06
CA ILE A 90 -1.24 -4.00 6.60
C ILE A 90 -2.61 -3.53 6.11
N GLY A 91 -3.69 -4.05 6.68
CA GLY A 91 -5.05 -3.56 6.38
C GLY A 91 -5.19 -2.07 6.68
N TYR A 92 -4.69 -1.65 7.84
CA TYR A 92 -4.68 -0.24 8.23
C TYR A 92 -3.89 0.61 7.22
N LEU A 93 -2.70 0.18 6.82
CA LEU A 93 -1.88 0.90 5.85
C LEU A 93 -2.56 0.99 4.48
N PHE A 94 -3.20 -0.07 4.06
CA PHE A 94 -3.92 -0.09 2.79
C PHE A 94 -5.08 0.92 2.80
N ILE A 95 -5.87 0.92 3.87
CA ILE A 95 -6.96 1.90 4.03
C ILE A 95 -6.39 3.32 4.05
N HIS A 96 -5.29 3.54 4.76
CA HIS A 96 -4.63 4.83 4.81
C HIS A 96 -4.23 5.30 3.41
N GLY A 97 -3.64 4.40 2.61
CA GLY A 97 -3.29 4.70 1.22
C GLY A 97 -4.50 5.04 0.36
N LEU A 98 -5.59 4.29 0.52
CA LEU A 98 -6.83 4.57 -0.20
C LEU A 98 -7.40 5.94 0.15
N LEU A 99 -7.39 6.30 1.43
CA LEU A 99 -7.88 7.61 1.86
C LEU A 99 -7.04 8.74 1.31
N HIS A 100 -5.73 8.57 1.24
CA HIS A 100 -4.84 9.54 0.60
C HIS A 100 -5.20 9.74 -0.86
N LEU A 101 -5.48 8.66 -1.58
CA LEU A 101 -5.85 8.73 -2.99
C LEU A 101 -7.22 9.39 -3.19
N LYS A 102 -8.07 9.32 -2.18
CA LYS A 102 -9.38 9.99 -2.22
C LYS A 102 -9.27 11.48 -1.89
N GLY A 103 -8.17 11.92 -1.30
CA GLY A 103 -7.95 13.34 -1.02
C GLY A 103 -7.91 13.71 0.46
N TYR A 104 -7.85 12.72 1.32
CA TYR A 104 -7.76 12.97 2.77
C TYR A 104 -6.34 13.13 3.26
#